data_6f3c0039259ed58cc446e49d2ee305ff
#
_entry.id   6f3c0039259ed58cc446e49d2ee305ff
#
_cell.length_a   1.000
_cell.length_b   1.000
_cell.length_c   1.000
_cell.angle_alpha   90.00
_cell.angle_beta   90.00
_cell.angle_gamma   90.00
#
_symmetry.space_group_name_H-M   'P 1'
#
loop_
_entity.id
_entity.type
_entity.pdbx_description
1 polymer ?
#
loop_
_entity_poly.entity_id
_entity_poly.type
_entity_poly.pdbx_seq_one_letter_code
_entity_poly.pdbx_strand_id
1 'polypeptide(L)'
;MLHSYWFSYAGKTFRGVLEQDPGCAMAYWGIALDLMGNTLSSPPSAQAAKTAWELLEQARGVDAKTDRERMWIDAARAYYRNYDTLGVERRLEAYNDAMRQLAERFPQDFEAQVYYALTLQSSAPKGDTTYANQLKSAAMLEKLYGANPQHPGITHYLIHAYDFAPFADKGIAAARRYGAIAPAVPHARHMPAHIYSMVGLWQDSIDSNTSALEIQPDYYHAADFTVYAHLQLAQDQQASKMIATALATPERGDRPATMANYTAKVAMPARYVLERADWKAAAALPIVPTEHPMADSLAHFTRGLGMARLGNRQGASREIDALQRLRTSMEKSGDAYWAARTAEQILAVSAWMTFADGAIDKAIAEARQAADSEEASIKHVAMENRLYPLRELLGDLLLEAKRPKEAYAEYLASLKQYPNRFRGLYGAARAAEAAGDSANAAVYYRRLIELAAHADAVRPEVQRARDYLSRR
;
A
#
# COMPACT_ATOMS: atom_id res chain seq x y z
N MET A 1 -4.16 0.36 -22.39
CA MET A 1 -3.47 -0.74 -21.69
C MET A 1 -2.37 -0.23 -20.79
N LEU A 2 -1.36 0.52 -21.28
CA LEU A 2 -0.26 1.05 -20.46
C LEU A 2 -0.76 1.88 -19.28
N HIS A 3 -1.69 2.81 -19.48
CA HIS A 3 -2.26 3.63 -18.41
C HIS A 3 -2.98 2.86 -17.30
N SER A 4 -3.45 1.65 -17.58
CA SER A 4 -4.12 0.80 -16.60
C SER A 4 -3.23 -0.34 -16.10
N TYR A 5 -1.93 -0.27 -16.37
CA TYR A 5 -0.92 -1.26 -16.00
C TYR A 5 -1.25 -2.69 -16.44
N TRP A 6 -1.94 -2.81 -17.58
CA TRP A 6 -2.20 -4.10 -18.19
C TRP A 6 -1.03 -4.49 -19.12
N PHE A 7 0.15 -4.57 -18.51
CA PHE A 7 1.43 -4.71 -19.19
C PHE A 7 1.51 -5.94 -20.10
N SER A 8 1.10 -7.12 -19.64
CA SER A 8 1.16 -8.35 -20.44
C SER A 8 0.40 -8.26 -21.78
N TYR A 9 -0.72 -7.54 -21.78
CA TYR A 9 -1.49 -7.30 -23.02
C TYR A 9 -0.90 -6.16 -23.83
N ALA A 10 -0.37 -5.11 -23.21
CA ALA A 10 0.27 -4.00 -23.91
C ALA A 10 1.49 -4.48 -24.70
N GLY A 11 2.40 -5.19 -24.04
CA GLY A 11 3.59 -5.74 -24.69
C GLY A 11 3.27 -6.69 -25.84
N LYS A 12 2.27 -7.57 -25.66
CA LYS A 12 1.80 -8.46 -26.75
C LYS A 12 1.26 -7.66 -27.94
N THR A 13 0.46 -6.62 -27.68
CA THR A 13 -0.12 -5.77 -28.73
C THR A 13 0.97 -5.05 -29.51
N PHE A 14 1.95 -4.44 -28.84
CA PHE A 14 3.04 -3.74 -29.52
C PHE A 14 3.94 -4.69 -30.33
N ARG A 15 4.19 -5.91 -29.84
CA ARG A 15 4.91 -6.94 -30.64
C ARG A 15 4.14 -7.30 -31.89
N GLY A 16 2.82 -7.48 -31.80
CA GLY A 16 1.97 -7.71 -32.97
C GLY A 16 2.01 -6.55 -33.98
N VAL A 17 2.20 -5.31 -33.55
CA VAL A 17 2.44 -4.19 -34.48
C VAL A 17 3.76 -4.36 -35.21
N LEU A 18 4.85 -4.74 -34.52
CA LEU A 18 6.16 -4.95 -35.16
C LEU A 18 6.18 -6.13 -36.13
N GLU A 19 5.34 -7.14 -35.93
CA GLU A 19 5.16 -8.25 -36.90
C GLU A 19 4.57 -7.76 -38.25
N GLN A 20 3.75 -6.70 -38.20
CA GLN A 20 3.11 -6.12 -39.38
C GLN A 20 3.91 -4.93 -39.95
N ASP A 21 4.51 -4.14 -39.12
CA ASP A 21 5.32 -2.96 -39.46
C ASP A 21 6.59 -2.91 -38.60
N PRO A 22 7.68 -3.59 -39.03
CA PRO A 22 8.96 -3.54 -38.32
C PRO A 22 9.59 -2.13 -38.23
N GLY A 23 9.11 -1.19 -39.06
CA GLY A 23 9.55 0.21 -39.07
C GLY A 23 8.78 1.10 -38.08
N CYS A 24 7.85 0.58 -37.30
CA CYS A 24 7.07 1.37 -36.33
C CYS A 24 7.90 1.69 -35.06
N ALA A 25 8.58 2.84 -35.07
CA ALA A 25 9.40 3.29 -33.91
C ALA A 25 8.63 3.32 -32.59
N MET A 26 7.37 3.74 -32.60
CA MET A 26 6.52 3.82 -31.42
C MET A 26 6.12 2.45 -30.86
N ALA A 27 6.16 1.37 -31.64
CA ALA A 27 5.92 0.04 -31.11
C ALA A 27 7.11 -0.46 -30.25
N TYR A 28 8.35 -0.16 -30.64
CA TYR A 28 9.53 -0.41 -29.79
C TYR A 28 9.45 0.38 -28.48
N TRP A 29 9.07 1.66 -28.55
CA TRP A 29 8.80 2.48 -27.37
C TRP A 29 7.74 1.87 -26.46
N GLY A 30 6.63 1.41 -27.01
CA GLY A 30 5.56 0.77 -26.25
C GLY A 30 5.99 -0.51 -25.52
N ILE A 31 6.84 -1.34 -26.16
CA ILE A 31 7.42 -2.53 -25.51
C ILE A 31 8.40 -2.11 -24.40
N ALA A 32 9.19 -1.06 -24.62
CA ALA A 32 10.10 -0.58 -23.59
C ALA A 32 9.36 -0.04 -22.35
N LEU A 33 8.20 0.63 -22.52
CA LEU A 33 7.34 1.04 -21.41
C LEU A 33 6.66 -0.15 -20.73
N ASP A 34 6.28 -1.17 -21.47
CA ASP A 34 5.78 -2.43 -20.91
C ASP A 34 6.83 -3.08 -19.99
N LEU A 35 8.09 -3.13 -20.44
CA LEU A 35 9.22 -3.63 -19.64
C LEU A 35 9.59 -2.73 -18.47
N MET A 36 9.28 -1.43 -18.52
CA MET A 36 9.45 -0.49 -17.40
C MET A 36 8.52 -0.85 -16.24
N GLY A 37 7.33 -1.29 -16.57
CA GLY A 37 6.34 -1.66 -15.59
C GLY A 37 5.79 -0.49 -14.77
N ASN A 38 5.42 -0.78 -13.52
CA ASN A 38 4.90 0.23 -12.59
C ASN A 38 6.05 1.03 -11.95
N THR A 39 6.30 2.23 -12.47
CA THR A 39 7.35 3.14 -11.99
C THR A 39 7.14 3.64 -10.55
N LEU A 40 5.95 3.49 -10.00
CA LEU A 40 5.63 3.86 -8.62
C LEU A 40 6.00 2.76 -7.62
N SER A 41 6.18 1.52 -8.07
CA SER A 41 6.34 0.34 -7.20
C SER A 41 7.77 -0.18 -7.20
N SER A 42 8.24 -0.73 -8.33
CA SER A 42 9.54 -1.41 -8.41
C SER A 42 10.22 -1.14 -9.74
N PRO A 43 11.55 -1.00 -9.76
CA PRO A 43 12.28 -0.91 -11.01
C PRO A 43 12.20 -2.22 -11.78
N PRO A 44 12.37 -2.20 -13.12
CA PRO A 44 12.52 -3.40 -13.93
C PRO A 44 13.79 -4.17 -13.52
N SER A 45 13.77 -5.50 -13.74
CA SER A 45 14.98 -6.31 -13.57
C SER A 45 16.11 -5.82 -14.50
N ALA A 46 17.36 -6.14 -14.17
CA ALA A 46 18.51 -5.79 -15.01
C ALA A 46 18.36 -6.31 -16.45
N GLN A 47 17.82 -7.53 -16.60
CA GLN A 47 17.58 -8.11 -17.93
C GLN A 47 16.47 -7.36 -18.68
N ALA A 48 15.37 -7.00 -18.02
CA ALA A 48 14.29 -6.21 -18.63
C ALA A 48 14.79 -4.82 -19.04
N ALA A 49 15.59 -4.17 -18.19
CA ALA A 49 16.18 -2.87 -18.48
C ALA A 49 17.14 -2.92 -19.69
N LYS A 50 17.96 -3.96 -19.78
CA LYS A 50 18.85 -4.20 -20.94
C LYS A 50 18.03 -4.35 -22.21
N THR A 51 17.02 -5.22 -22.21
CA THR A 51 16.17 -5.47 -23.37
C THR A 51 15.43 -4.20 -23.80
N ALA A 52 14.90 -3.43 -22.86
CA ALA A 52 14.22 -2.16 -23.16
C ALA A 52 15.18 -1.12 -23.78
N TRP A 53 16.41 -1.04 -23.28
CA TRP A 53 17.43 -0.17 -23.86
C TRP A 53 17.73 -0.57 -25.32
N GLU A 54 17.97 -1.85 -25.60
CA GLU A 54 18.23 -2.38 -26.95
C GLU A 54 17.06 -2.07 -27.91
N LEU A 55 15.81 -2.23 -27.47
CA LEU A 55 14.62 -1.89 -28.24
C LEU A 55 14.54 -0.38 -28.56
N LEU A 56 14.88 0.48 -27.61
CA LEU A 56 14.89 1.93 -27.83
C LEU A 56 16.03 2.38 -28.75
N GLU A 57 17.18 1.69 -28.77
CA GLU A 57 18.22 1.91 -29.77
C GLU A 57 17.75 1.48 -31.19
N GLN A 58 16.99 0.38 -31.29
CA GLN A 58 16.35 -0.03 -32.55
C GLN A 58 15.33 1.01 -33.02
N ALA A 59 14.49 1.55 -32.08
CA ALA A 59 13.53 2.61 -32.39
C ALA A 59 14.19 3.84 -33.04
N ARG A 60 15.42 4.19 -32.62
CA ARG A 60 16.19 5.27 -33.26
C ARG A 60 16.67 4.91 -34.67
N GLY A 61 17.03 3.65 -34.88
CA GLY A 61 17.53 3.16 -36.17
C GLY A 61 16.47 3.12 -37.27
N VAL A 62 15.19 2.99 -36.90
CA VAL A 62 14.07 2.91 -37.86
C VAL A 62 13.43 4.27 -38.19
N ASP A 63 14.02 5.37 -37.76
CA ASP A 63 13.64 6.75 -38.03
C ASP A 63 12.20 7.11 -37.67
N ALA A 64 12.00 7.60 -36.44
CA ALA A 64 10.73 8.14 -35.99
C ALA A 64 10.27 9.30 -36.90
N LYS A 65 9.01 9.25 -37.37
CA LYS A 65 8.49 10.11 -38.43
C LYS A 65 8.34 11.58 -38.02
N THR A 66 8.22 11.88 -36.75
CA THR A 66 7.97 13.22 -36.25
C THR A 66 8.89 13.57 -35.07
N ASP A 67 9.11 14.87 -34.84
CA ASP A 67 9.83 15.38 -33.65
C ASP A 67 9.16 14.94 -32.35
N ARG A 68 7.83 14.86 -32.36
CA ARG A 68 7.03 14.38 -31.24
C ARG A 68 7.40 12.93 -30.89
N GLU A 69 7.40 12.02 -31.87
CA GLU A 69 7.74 10.61 -31.65
C GLU A 69 9.19 10.45 -31.18
N ARG A 70 10.13 11.21 -31.79
CA ARG A 70 11.52 11.21 -31.33
C ARG A 70 11.65 11.60 -29.86
N MET A 71 10.96 12.63 -29.41
CA MET A 71 11.00 13.06 -28.02
C MET A 71 10.36 12.05 -27.05
N TRP A 72 9.30 11.35 -27.46
CA TRP A 72 8.73 10.25 -26.68
C TRP A 72 9.73 9.11 -26.47
N ILE A 73 10.44 8.72 -27.54
CA ILE A 73 11.46 7.68 -27.50
C ILE A 73 12.65 8.14 -26.63
N ASP A 74 13.11 9.38 -26.82
CA ASP A 74 14.23 9.94 -26.06
C ASP A 74 13.89 10.10 -24.56
N ALA A 75 12.64 10.39 -24.21
CA ALA A 75 12.20 10.40 -22.82
C ALA A 75 12.32 9.00 -22.18
N ALA A 76 11.83 7.95 -22.83
CA ALA A 76 12.00 6.59 -22.35
C ALA A 76 13.49 6.19 -22.26
N ARG A 77 14.32 6.61 -23.26
CA ARG A 77 15.75 6.39 -23.25
C ARG A 77 16.46 7.09 -22.08
N ALA A 78 15.99 8.26 -21.63
CA ALA A 78 16.54 8.94 -20.48
C ALA A 78 16.42 8.09 -19.20
N TYR A 79 15.34 7.31 -19.05
CA TYR A 79 15.19 6.36 -17.95
C TYR A 79 16.16 5.18 -18.04
N TYR A 80 16.40 4.66 -19.23
CA TYR A 80 17.20 3.45 -19.41
C TYR A 80 18.70 3.72 -19.60
N ARG A 81 19.10 4.95 -19.88
CA ARG A 81 20.51 5.31 -20.00
C ARG A 81 21.26 4.98 -18.70
N ASN A 82 22.38 4.24 -18.84
CA ASN A 82 23.19 3.79 -17.71
C ASN A 82 22.38 2.97 -16.67
N TYR A 83 21.46 2.15 -17.14
CA TYR A 83 20.58 1.33 -16.30
C TYR A 83 21.34 0.38 -15.35
N ASP A 84 22.56 0.03 -15.69
CA ASP A 84 23.48 -0.87 -14.98
C ASP A 84 24.36 -0.17 -13.93
N THR A 85 24.51 1.16 -14.02
CA THR A 85 25.39 1.95 -13.16
C THR A 85 24.67 3.05 -12.40
N LEU A 86 23.53 3.53 -12.90
CA LEU A 86 22.78 4.63 -12.31
C LEU A 86 21.61 4.12 -11.47
N GLY A 87 21.52 4.58 -10.22
CA GLY A 87 20.42 4.25 -9.32
C GLY A 87 19.04 4.65 -9.87
N VAL A 88 17.99 3.90 -9.50
CA VAL A 88 16.63 4.08 -10.02
C VAL A 88 16.09 5.50 -9.82
N GLU A 89 16.39 6.14 -8.71
CA GLU A 89 15.94 7.50 -8.40
C GLU A 89 16.44 8.50 -9.43
N ARG A 90 17.75 8.45 -9.76
CA ARG A 90 18.35 9.30 -10.79
C ARG A 90 17.79 9.02 -12.19
N ARG A 91 17.45 7.77 -12.48
CA ARG A 91 16.81 7.40 -13.75
C ARG A 91 15.39 7.95 -13.85
N LEU A 92 14.62 7.91 -12.74
CA LEU A 92 13.27 8.50 -12.66
C LEU A 92 13.32 10.04 -12.78
N GLU A 93 14.29 10.70 -12.15
CA GLU A 93 14.53 12.14 -12.31
C GLU A 93 14.80 12.50 -13.77
N ALA A 94 15.70 11.77 -14.45
CA ALA A 94 16.01 11.99 -15.86
C ALA A 94 14.79 11.76 -16.78
N TYR A 95 13.99 10.76 -16.48
CA TYR A 95 12.73 10.50 -17.22
C TYR A 95 11.73 11.63 -17.01
N ASN A 96 11.55 12.07 -15.78
CA ASN A 96 10.66 13.19 -15.46
C ASN A 96 11.08 14.49 -16.15
N ASP A 97 12.37 14.80 -16.18
CA ASP A 97 12.90 15.98 -16.87
C ASP A 97 12.66 15.91 -18.38
N ALA A 98 12.86 14.75 -19.01
CA ALA A 98 12.58 14.54 -20.41
C ALA A 98 11.09 14.64 -20.73
N MET A 99 10.22 14.06 -19.90
CA MET A 99 8.76 14.19 -20.04
C MET A 99 8.27 15.62 -19.84
N ARG A 100 8.89 16.37 -18.92
CA ARG A 100 8.61 17.80 -18.77
C ARG A 100 8.93 18.58 -20.05
N GLN A 101 10.11 18.36 -20.63
CA GLN A 101 10.53 19.01 -21.88
C GLN A 101 9.58 18.66 -23.04
N LEU A 102 9.15 17.41 -23.14
CA LEU A 102 8.17 16.96 -24.13
C LEU A 102 6.83 17.68 -23.96
N ALA A 103 6.32 17.74 -22.72
CA ALA A 103 5.04 18.39 -22.40
C ALA A 103 5.10 19.90 -22.64
N GLU A 104 6.23 20.56 -22.36
CA GLU A 104 6.47 21.98 -22.64
C GLU A 104 6.56 22.27 -24.15
N ARG A 105 7.22 21.38 -24.91
CA ARG A 105 7.38 21.52 -26.38
C ARG A 105 6.09 21.29 -27.13
N PHE A 106 5.23 20.40 -26.63
CA PHE A 106 3.93 20.05 -27.22
C PHE A 106 2.80 20.24 -26.19
N PRO A 107 2.46 21.49 -25.84
CA PRO A 107 1.49 21.76 -24.76
C PRO A 107 0.07 21.28 -25.08
N GLN A 108 -0.24 21.01 -26.34
CA GLN A 108 -1.52 20.44 -26.79
C GLN A 108 -1.47 18.90 -26.88
N ASP A 109 -0.33 18.28 -26.67
CA ASP A 109 -0.23 16.83 -26.56
C ASP A 109 -0.74 16.38 -25.20
N PHE A 110 -1.97 15.93 -25.20
CA PHE A 110 -2.68 15.50 -24.01
C PHE A 110 -1.96 14.35 -23.30
N GLU A 111 -1.48 13.36 -24.07
CA GLU A 111 -0.77 12.20 -23.53
C GLU A 111 0.57 12.59 -22.87
N ALA A 112 1.29 13.55 -23.46
CA ALA A 112 2.52 14.07 -22.88
C ALA A 112 2.27 14.71 -21.50
N GLN A 113 1.16 15.44 -21.34
CA GLN A 113 0.75 16.03 -20.07
C GLN A 113 0.42 14.96 -19.03
N VAL A 114 -0.31 13.91 -19.42
CA VAL A 114 -0.70 12.80 -18.54
C VAL A 114 0.53 11.99 -18.08
N TYR A 115 1.46 11.67 -18.99
CA TYR A 115 2.70 10.97 -18.62
C TYR A 115 3.65 11.84 -17.80
N TYR A 116 3.74 13.14 -18.07
CA TYR A 116 4.51 14.05 -17.21
C TYR A 116 3.95 14.07 -15.78
N ALA A 117 2.61 14.09 -15.63
CA ALA A 117 2.00 13.99 -14.32
C ALA A 117 2.32 12.66 -13.61
N LEU A 118 2.38 11.53 -14.32
CA LEU A 118 2.82 10.23 -13.77
C LEU A 118 4.28 10.28 -13.34
N THR A 119 5.17 10.84 -14.19
CA THR A 119 6.60 10.86 -13.88
C THR A 119 6.94 11.78 -12.70
N LEU A 120 6.16 12.85 -12.45
CA LEU A 120 6.24 13.65 -11.22
C LEU A 120 6.03 12.79 -9.96
N GLN A 121 5.01 11.92 -9.98
CA GLN A 121 4.75 11.03 -8.84
C GLN A 121 5.88 10.01 -8.68
N SER A 122 6.32 9.40 -9.78
CA SER A 122 7.36 8.37 -9.77
C SER A 122 8.73 8.90 -9.31
N SER A 123 9.04 10.16 -9.61
CA SER A 123 10.30 10.83 -9.22
C SER A 123 10.19 11.56 -7.88
N ALA A 124 9.07 11.44 -7.16
CA ALA A 124 8.94 12.05 -5.84
C ALA A 124 9.99 11.49 -4.87
N PRO A 125 10.72 12.37 -4.12
CA PRO A 125 11.69 11.89 -3.15
C PRO A 125 11.03 10.99 -2.10
N LYS A 126 11.63 9.85 -1.84
CA LYS A 126 11.15 8.94 -0.80
C LYS A 126 11.26 9.62 0.58
N GLY A 127 10.14 9.75 1.28
CA GLY A 127 10.08 10.43 2.57
C GLY A 127 9.76 11.92 2.50
N ASP A 128 9.45 12.49 1.33
CA ASP A 128 8.92 13.86 1.23
C ASP A 128 7.47 13.94 1.71
N THR A 129 7.30 14.22 2.99
CA THR A 129 5.99 14.40 3.64
C THR A 129 5.28 15.70 3.23
N THR A 130 5.87 16.53 2.39
CA THR A 130 5.18 17.70 1.79
C THR A 130 4.30 17.30 0.62
N TYR A 131 4.52 16.12 0.03
CA TYR A 131 3.80 15.61 -1.14
C TYR A 131 3.83 16.56 -2.35
N ALA A 132 4.89 17.36 -2.47
CA ALA A 132 4.95 18.43 -3.47
C ALA A 132 4.75 17.92 -4.91
N ASN A 133 5.41 16.82 -5.29
CA ASN A 133 5.27 16.24 -6.62
C ASN A 133 3.88 15.63 -6.85
N GLN A 134 3.33 14.95 -5.86
CA GLN A 134 1.98 14.35 -5.93
C GLN A 134 0.91 15.43 -6.08
N LEU A 135 0.99 16.51 -5.31
CA LEU A 135 0.04 17.63 -5.40
C LEU A 135 0.16 18.39 -6.72
N LYS A 136 1.39 18.59 -7.24
CA LYS A 136 1.60 19.19 -8.56
C LYS A 136 1.01 18.31 -9.66
N SER A 137 1.24 17.00 -9.60
CA SER A 137 0.66 16.02 -10.51
C SER A 137 -0.86 16.04 -10.46
N ALA A 138 -1.45 16.01 -9.25
CA ALA A 138 -2.90 16.07 -9.07
C ALA A 138 -3.51 17.32 -9.71
N ALA A 139 -2.93 18.49 -9.47
CA ALA A 139 -3.42 19.75 -10.05
C ALA A 139 -3.39 19.75 -11.58
N MET A 140 -2.37 19.12 -12.19
CA MET A 140 -2.30 18.93 -13.64
C MET A 140 -3.40 17.99 -14.13
N LEU A 141 -3.57 16.84 -13.48
CA LEU A 141 -4.54 15.82 -13.86
C LEU A 141 -5.99 16.31 -13.67
N GLU A 142 -6.29 17.06 -12.61
CA GLU A 142 -7.61 17.65 -12.38
C GLU A 142 -8.01 18.62 -13.51
N LYS A 143 -7.05 19.43 -13.97
CA LYS A 143 -7.26 20.32 -15.11
C LYS A 143 -7.58 19.55 -16.40
N LEU A 144 -6.88 18.43 -16.63
CA LEU A 144 -7.09 17.58 -17.81
C LEU A 144 -8.39 16.76 -17.70
N TYR A 145 -8.79 16.39 -16.48
CA TYR A 145 -9.97 15.57 -16.21
C TYR A 145 -11.26 16.23 -16.70
N GLY A 146 -11.39 17.56 -16.55
CA GLY A 146 -12.58 18.29 -17.00
C GLY A 146 -12.86 18.12 -18.50
N ALA A 147 -11.82 18.03 -19.33
CA ALA A 147 -11.94 17.83 -20.77
C ALA A 147 -12.05 16.35 -21.18
N ASN A 148 -11.49 15.43 -20.38
CA ASN A 148 -11.37 14.00 -20.71
C ASN A 148 -11.69 13.09 -19.52
N PRO A 149 -12.93 13.09 -19.01
CA PRO A 149 -13.29 12.37 -17.78
C PRO A 149 -13.31 10.83 -17.94
N GLN A 150 -13.21 10.31 -19.16
CA GLN A 150 -13.15 8.90 -19.49
C GLN A 150 -11.73 8.41 -19.78
N HIS A 151 -10.73 9.27 -19.61
CA HIS A 151 -9.35 8.88 -19.87
C HIS A 151 -8.80 8.01 -18.72
N PRO A 152 -8.37 6.74 -18.98
CA PRO A 152 -7.98 5.83 -17.91
C PRO A 152 -6.75 6.32 -17.13
N GLY A 153 -5.76 6.92 -17.80
CA GLY A 153 -4.55 7.40 -17.16
C GLY A 153 -4.81 8.54 -16.19
N ILE A 154 -5.68 9.50 -16.54
CA ILE A 154 -6.01 10.62 -15.64
C ILE A 154 -6.63 10.10 -14.35
N THR A 155 -7.66 9.26 -14.48
CA THR A 155 -8.40 8.74 -13.32
C THR A 155 -7.50 7.87 -12.44
N HIS A 156 -6.68 7.00 -13.07
CA HIS A 156 -5.73 6.14 -12.39
C HIS A 156 -4.68 6.95 -11.60
N TYR A 157 -4.05 7.91 -12.27
CA TYR A 157 -2.97 8.68 -11.65
C TYR A 157 -3.47 9.69 -10.61
N LEU A 158 -4.73 10.13 -10.69
CA LEU A 158 -5.39 10.88 -9.60
C LEU A 158 -5.56 10.02 -8.34
N ILE A 159 -5.93 8.74 -8.50
CA ILE A 159 -5.99 7.82 -7.37
C ILE A 159 -4.62 7.73 -6.70
N HIS A 160 -3.55 7.49 -7.46
CA HIS A 160 -2.20 7.42 -6.90
C HIS A 160 -1.74 8.74 -6.26
N ALA A 161 -2.07 9.89 -6.86
CA ALA A 161 -1.70 11.21 -6.33
C ALA A 161 -2.38 11.52 -4.98
N TYR A 162 -3.55 10.93 -4.75
CA TYR A 162 -4.34 11.14 -3.54
C TYR A 162 -4.35 9.93 -2.57
N ASP A 163 -3.62 8.86 -2.85
CA ASP A 163 -3.51 7.67 -1.99
C ASP A 163 -2.63 7.94 -0.73
N PHE A 164 -2.91 9.06 -0.06
CA PHE A 164 -2.25 9.48 1.17
C PHE A 164 -3.28 10.08 2.12
N ALA A 165 -3.17 9.75 3.41
CA ALA A 165 -4.17 10.13 4.42
C ALA A 165 -4.62 11.61 4.39
N PRO A 166 -3.75 12.62 4.18
CA PRO A 166 -4.18 14.01 4.16
C PRO A 166 -5.05 14.40 2.95
N PHE A 167 -5.10 13.58 1.90
CA PHE A 167 -5.72 13.95 0.61
C PHE A 167 -6.66 12.88 0.05
N ALA A 168 -6.82 11.74 0.71
CA ALA A 168 -7.55 10.59 0.19
C ALA A 168 -9.02 10.91 -0.13
N ASP A 169 -9.65 11.81 0.61
CA ASP A 169 -11.01 12.28 0.35
C ASP A 169 -11.17 12.92 -1.05
N LYS A 170 -10.14 13.60 -1.55
CA LYS A 170 -10.14 14.18 -2.91
C LYS A 170 -10.12 13.12 -4.01
N GLY A 171 -9.59 11.92 -3.69
CA GLY A 171 -9.53 10.79 -4.62
C GLY A 171 -10.85 10.06 -4.85
N ILE A 172 -11.88 10.28 -4.02
CA ILE A 172 -13.16 9.52 -4.04
C ILE A 172 -13.85 9.62 -5.41
N ALA A 173 -13.88 10.80 -6.03
CA ALA A 173 -14.51 10.99 -7.33
C ALA A 173 -13.84 10.17 -8.43
N ALA A 174 -12.52 10.12 -8.46
CA ALA A 174 -11.75 9.29 -9.39
C ALA A 174 -11.95 7.80 -9.09
N ALA A 175 -11.88 7.40 -7.82
CA ALA A 175 -12.09 6.02 -7.40
C ALA A 175 -13.45 5.46 -7.87
N ARG A 176 -14.54 6.20 -7.69
CA ARG A 176 -15.89 5.77 -8.09
C ARG A 176 -16.07 5.55 -9.59
N ARG A 177 -15.18 6.07 -10.42
CA ARG A 177 -15.33 6.01 -11.90
C ARG A 177 -14.36 5.04 -12.56
N TYR A 178 -13.20 4.81 -11.98
CA TYR A 178 -12.10 4.14 -12.68
C TYR A 178 -12.43 2.71 -13.09
N GLY A 179 -13.06 1.91 -12.23
CA GLY A 179 -13.45 0.54 -12.56
C GLY A 179 -14.40 0.43 -13.77
N ALA A 180 -15.24 1.43 -14.01
CA ALA A 180 -16.13 1.50 -15.15
C ALA A 180 -15.43 1.96 -16.45
N ILE A 181 -14.35 2.74 -16.34
CA ILE A 181 -13.57 3.23 -17.50
C ILE A 181 -12.77 2.08 -18.13
N ALA A 182 -12.20 1.19 -17.33
CA ALA A 182 -11.42 0.04 -17.82
C ALA A 182 -11.91 -1.29 -17.20
N PRO A 183 -13.15 -1.72 -17.49
CA PRO A 183 -13.83 -2.79 -16.76
C PRO A 183 -13.21 -4.18 -16.95
N ALA A 184 -12.44 -4.40 -18.03
CA ALA A 184 -11.77 -5.68 -18.28
C ALA A 184 -10.39 -5.78 -17.60
N VAL A 185 -9.92 -4.72 -16.93
CA VAL A 185 -8.57 -4.67 -16.36
C VAL A 185 -8.63 -4.90 -14.86
N PRO A 186 -8.05 -5.99 -14.31
CA PRO A 186 -8.06 -6.29 -12.88
C PRO A 186 -7.54 -5.12 -12.03
N HIS A 187 -6.43 -4.51 -12.45
CA HIS A 187 -5.83 -3.38 -11.75
C HIS A 187 -6.77 -2.16 -11.69
N ALA A 188 -7.51 -1.86 -12.76
CA ALA A 188 -8.47 -0.76 -12.76
C ALA A 188 -9.66 -1.01 -11.82
N ARG A 189 -10.05 -2.26 -11.66
CA ARG A 189 -11.09 -2.68 -10.71
C ARG A 189 -10.60 -2.61 -9.27
N HIS A 190 -9.32 -2.90 -9.01
CA HIS A 190 -8.70 -2.87 -7.69
C HIS A 190 -8.39 -1.44 -7.21
N MET A 191 -7.86 -0.57 -8.07
CA MET A 191 -7.33 0.75 -7.69
C MET A 191 -8.27 1.64 -6.85
N PRO A 192 -9.60 1.65 -7.06
CA PRO A 192 -10.51 2.38 -6.19
C PRO A 192 -10.38 2.03 -4.72
N ALA A 193 -10.05 0.78 -4.40
CA ALA A 193 -9.93 0.31 -3.03
C ALA A 193 -8.78 0.99 -2.26
N HIS A 194 -7.75 1.49 -2.93
CA HIS A 194 -6.71 2.30 -2.30
C HIS A 194 -7.30 3.53 -1.60
N ILE A 195 -8.16 4.26 -2.30
CA ILE A 195 -8.85 5.42 -1.73
C ILE A 195 -9.89 4.98 -0.70
N TYR A 196 -10.70 3.97 -1.00
CA TYR A 196 -11.76 3.51 -0.10
C TYR A 196 -11.19 3.05 1.25
N SER A 197 -10.08 2.31 1.25
CA SER A 197 -9.41 1.90 2.49
C SER A 197 -8.85 3.10 3.27
N MET A 198 -8.28 4.10 2.58
CA MET A 198 -7.75 5.30 3.24
C MET A 198 -8.83 6.17 3.88
N VAL A 199 -10.06 6.16 3.36
CA VAL A 199 -11.18 6.94 3.92
C VAL A 199 -12.16 6.11 4.76
N GLY A 200 -11.89 4.79 4.92
CA GLY A 200 -12.70 3.89 5.74
C GLY A 200 -14.04 3.50 5.11
N LEU A 201 -14.14 3.49 3.78
CA LEU A 201 -15.28 2.98 3.01
C LEU A 201 -15.07 1.49 2.72
N TRP A 202 -15.23 0.67 3.77
CA TRP A 202 -14.80 -0.74 3.74
C TRP A 202 -15.63 -1.60 2.78
N GLN A 203 -16.95 -1.39 2.69
CA GLN A 203 -17.78 -2.15 1.74
C GLN A 203 -17.42 -1.81 0.29
N ASP A 204 -17.21 -0.52 -0.04
CA ASP A 204 -16.76 -0.13 -1.37
C ASP A 204 -15.38 -0.75 -1.72
N SER A 205 -14.48 -0.88 -0.71
CA SER A 205 -13.20 -1.56 -0.88
C SER A 205 -13.38 -3.05 -1.18
N ILE A 206 -14.28 -3.75 -0.48
CA ILE A 206 -14.60 -5.16 -0.74
C ILE A 206 -15.15 -5.34 -2.15
N ASP A 207 -16.14 -4.53 -2.54
CA ASP A 207 -16.81 -4.63 -3.84
C ASP A 207 -15.83 -4.41 -4.99
N SER A 208 -14.97 -3.39 -4.86
CA SER A 208 -13.92 -3.08 -5.82
C SER A 208 -12.95 -4.25 -6.01
N ASN A 209 -12.41 -4.78 -4.92
CA ASN A 209 -11.45 -5.89 -4.97
C ASN A 209 -12.07 -7.21 -5.40
N THR A 210 -13.29 -7.51 -4.97
CA THR A 210 -14.03 -8.71 -5.42
C THR A 210 -14.18 -8.69 -6.94
N SER A 211 -14.55 -7.55 -7.51
CA SER A 211 -14.67 -7.40 -8.96
C SER A 211 -13.33 -7.57 -9.69
N ALA A 212 -12.19 -7.24 -9.05
CA ALA A 212 -10.86 -7.50 -9.60
C ALA A 212 -10.50 -8.98 -9.55
N LEU A 213 -10.82 -9.65 -8.43
CA LEU A 213 -10.57 -11.08 -8.22
C LEU A 213 -11.41 -11.99 -9.13
N GLU A 214 -12.61 -11.56 -9.55
CA GLU A 214 -13.42 -12.25 -10.56
C GLU A 214 -12.68 -12.35 -11.92
N ILE A 215 -11.88 -11.33 -12.26
CA ILE A 215 -11.09 -11.31 -13.51
C ILE A 215 -9.74 -12.02 -13.31
N GLN A 216 -9.10 -11.78 -12.17
CA GLN A 216 -7.79 -12.32 -11.84
C GLN A 216 -7.78 -12.93 -10.43
N PRO A 217 -8.12 -14.22 -10.27
CA PRO A 217 -8.20 -14.87 -8.96
C PRO A 217 -6.87 -14.91 -8.18
N ASP A 218 -5.73 -14.89 -8.86
CA ASP A 218 -4.38 -14.85 -8.29
C ASP A 218 -3.88 -13.41 -8.02
N TYR A 219 -4.77 -12.43 -7.92
CA TYR A 219 -4.42 -11.07 -7.58
C TYR A 219 -4.35 -10.92 -6.05
N TYR A 220 -3.31 -11.48 -5.42
CA TYR A 220 -3.16 -11.54 -3.96
C TYR A 220 -3.20 -10.18 -3.29
N HIS A 221 -2.70 -9.12 -3.95
CA HIS A 221 -2.77 -7.77 -3.43
C HIS A 221 -4.22 -7.30 -3.23
N ALA A 222 -5.11 -7.56 -4.18
CA ALA A 222 -6.53 -7.29 -4.04
C ALA A 222 -7.18 -8.16 -2.94
N ALA A 223 -6.72 -9.40 -2.78
CA ALA A 223 -7.19 -10.28 -1.71
C ALA A 223 -6.81 -9.75 -0.32
N ASP A 224 -5.58 -9.19 -0.13
CA ASP A 224 -5.16 -8.58 1.15
C ASP A 224 -6.05 -7.39 1.52
N PHE A 225 -6.37 -6.52 0.54
CA PHE A 225 -7.33 -5.43 0.75
C PHE A 225 -8.71 -5.93 1.17
N THR A 226 -9.19 -7.00 0.53
CA THR A 226 -10.48 -7.61 0.85
C THR A 226 -10.48 -8.18 2.28
N VAL A 227 -9.43 -8.91 2.66
CA VAL A 227 -9.25 -9.42 4.04
C VAL A 227 -9.24 -8.28 5.04
N TYR A 228 -8.47 -7.23 4.76
CA TYR A 228 -8.38 -6.07 5.64
C TYR A 228 -9.75 -5.40 5.83
N ALA A 229 -10.49 -5.14 4.75
CA ALA A 229 -11.80 -4.51 4.80
C ALA A 229 -12.84 -5.37 5.55
N HIS A 230 -12.88 -6.68 5.31
CA HIS A 230 -13.73 -7.59 6.08
C HIS A 230 -13.44 -7.54 7.59
N LEU A 231 -12.16 -7.51 7.97
CA LEU A 231 -11.77 -7.42 9.39
C LEU A 231 -12.21 -6.10 10.04
N GLN A 232 -12.22 -4.99 9.28
CA GLN A 232 -12.75 -3.72 9.78
C GLN A 232 -14.27 -3.75 9.98
N LEU A 233 -15.00 -4.54 9.20
CA LEU A 233 -16.45 -4.75 9.36
C LEU A 233 -16.80 -5.86 10.35
N ALA A 234 -15.82 -6.45 11.06
CA ALA A 234 -15.98 -7.62 11.92
C ALA A 234 -16.55 -8.85 11.18
N GLN A 235 -16.28 -8.97 9.89
CA GLN A 235 -16.66 -10.10 9.03
C GLN A 235 -15.53 -11.14 9.00
N ASP A 236 -15.28 -11.76 10.16
CA ASP A 236 -14.13 -12.65 10.38
C ASP A 236 -14.21 -13.94 9.57
N GLN A 237 -15.42 -14.48 9.36
CA GLN A 237 -15.60 -15.70 8.56
C GLN A 237 -15.31 -15.40 7.08
N GLN A 238 -15.76 -14.27 6.55
CA GLN A 238 -15.46 -13.85 5.19
C GLN A 238 -13.96 -13.58 5.00
N ALA A 239 -13.31 -12.92 5.96
CA ALA A 239 -11.88 -12.72 5.94
C ALA A 239 -11.10 -14.06 5.91
N SER A 240 -11.47 -15.01 6.79
CA SER A 240 -10.88 -16.35 6.83
C SER A 240 -11.07 -17.12 5.54
N LYS A 241 -12.28 -17.07 4.95
CA LYS A 241 -12.60 -17.69 3.66
C LYS A 241 -11.75 -17.09 2.54
N MET A 242 -11.60 -15.77 2.50
CA MET A 242 -10.78 -15.09 1.51
C MET A 242 -9.31 -15.51 1.63
N ILE A 243 -8.75 -15.58 2.83
CA ILE A 243 -7.39 -16.07 3.07
C ILE A 243 -7.22 -17.48 2.52
N ALA A 244 -8.11 -18.40 2.90
CA ALA A 244 -8.04 -19.78 2.45
C ALA A 244 -8.12 -19.89 0.92
N THR A 245 -9.03 -19.15 0.29
CA THR A 245 -9.19 -19.11 -1.16
C THR A 245 -7.93 -18.56 -1.84
N ALA A 246 -7.42 -17.41 -1.38
CA ALA A 246 -6.25 -16.79 -1.97
C ALA A 246 -5.01 -17.70 -1.87
N LEU A 247 -4.74 -18.27 -0.69
CA LEU A 247 -3.57 -19.13 -0.50
C LEU A 247 -3.67 -20.47 -1.24
N ALA A 248 -4.89 -20.95 -1.55
CA ALA A 248 -5.11 -22.15 -2.36
C ALA A 248 -5.05 -21.86 -3.88
N THR A 249 -5.16 -20.61 -4.30
CA THR A 249 -5.12 -20.22 -5.72
C THR A 249 -3.68 -20.26 -6.21
N PRO A 250 -3.34 -21.03 -7.25
CA PRO A 250 -1.98 -21.06 -7.80
C PRO A 250 -1.65 -19.76 -8.53
N GLU A 251 -0.40 -19.35 -8.46
CA GLU A 251 0.10 -18.24 -9.29
C GLU A 251 0.10 -18.65 -10.76
N ARG A 252 -0.31 -17.73 -11.63
CA ARG A 252 -0.12 -17.88 -13.06
C ARG A 252 1.36 -17.71 -13.37
N GLY A 253 2.03 -18.76 -13.84
CA GLY A 253 3.47 -18.76 -14.12
C GLY A 253 3.91 -17.91 -15.31
N ASP A 254 2.99 -17.19 -15.97
CA ASP A 254 3.26 -16.29 -17.09
C ASP A 254 3.68 -14.87 -16.65
N ARG A 255 3.71 -14.61 -15.34
CA ARG A 255 4.08 -13.31 -14.77
C ARG A 255 5.11 -13.47 -13.66
N PRO A 256 6.10 -12.55 -13.58
CA PRO A 256 6.96 -12.48 -12.41
C PRO A 256 6.11 -12.17 -11.17
N ALA A 257 6.34 -12.89 -10.10
CA ALA A 257 5.74 -12.54 -8.81
C ALA A 257 6.23 -11.15 -8.39
N THR A 258 5.29 -10.32 -7.90
CA THR A 258 5.59 -8.94 -7.48
C THR A 258 5.80 -8.87 -5.97
N MET A 259 6.50 -7.83 -5.49
CA MET A 259 6.62 -7.52 -4.07
C MET A 259 5.24 -7.50 -3.40
N ALA A 260 4.24 -6.91 -4.05
CA ALA A 260 2.87 -6.86 -3.53
C ALA A 260 2.26 -8.26 -3.33
N ASN A 261 2.56 -9.22 -4.22
CA ASN A 261 2.06 -10.60 -4.08
C ASN A 261 2.70 -11.33 -2.88
N TYR A 262 4.03 -11.25 -2.71
CA TYR A 262 4.72 -11.87 -1.57
C TYR A 262 4.24 -11.27 -0.25
N THR A 263 4.16 -9.95 -0.20
CA THR A 263 3.67 -9.23 0.97
C THR A 263 2.25 -9.63 1.33
N ALA A 264 1.34 -9.68 0.37
CA ALA A 264 -0.06 -10.02 0.59
C ALA A 264 -0.23 -11.42 1.19
N LYS A 265 0.51 -12.43 0.69
CA LYS A 265 0.44 -13.80 1.21
C LYS A 265 0.83 -13.90 2.68
N VAL A 266 1.80 -13.11 3.12
CA VAL A 266 2.23 -13.07 4.53
C VAL A 266 1.32 -12.15 5.35
N ALA A 267 0.91 -11.02 4.78
CA ALA A 267 0.11 -10.02 5.49
C ALA A 267 -1.30 -10.51 5.84
N MET A 268 -1.98 -11.22 4.93
CA MET A 268 -3.35 -11.69 5.17
C MET A 268 -3.52 -12.50 6.47
N PRO A 269 -2.77 -13.60 6.71
CA PRO A 269 -2.89 -14.35 7.95
C PRO A 269 -2.39 -13.56 9.17
N ALA A 270 -1.38 -12.70 9.00
CA ALA A 270 -0.87 -11.83 10.06
C ALA A 270 -1.94 -10.81 10.49
N ARG A 271 -2.59 -10.11 9.54
CA ARG A 271 -3.70 -9.21 9.82
C ARG A 271 -4.84 -9.89 10.55
N TYR A 272 -5.20 -11.10 10.10
CA TYR A 272 -6.33 -11.83 10.66
C TYR A 272 -6.20 -12.04 12.18
N VAL A 273 -5.01 -12.37 12.64
CA VAL A 273 -4.76 -12.60 14.07
C VAL A 273 -4.58 -11.27 14.84
N LEU A 274 -3.90 -10.27 14.25
CA LEU A 274 -3.64 -8.98 14.88
C LEU A 274 -4.92 -8.15 15.05
N GLU A 275 -5.74 -8.03 14.00
CA GLU A 275 -6.99 -7.25 14.04
C GLU A 275 -8.02 -7.84 15.01
N ARG A 276 -7.93 -9.13 15.30
CA ARG A 276 -8.75 -9.82 16.30
C ARG A 276 -8.14 -9.82 17.70
N ALA A 277 -6.95 -9.25 17.88
CA ALA A 277 -6.17 -9.33 19.11
C ALA A 277 -5.98 -10.78 19.62
N ASP A 278 -5.93 -11.74 18.72
CA ASP A 278 -5.68 -13.15 19.05
C ASP A 278 -4.17 -13.39 19.24
N TRP A 279 -3.67 -12.93 20.37
CA TRP A 279 -2.24 -13.00 20.69
C TRP A 279 -1.70 -14.44 20.74
N LYS A 280 -2.56 -15.40 21.07
CA LYS A 280 -2.17 -16.82 21.07
C LYS A 280 -1.96 -17.32 19.64
N ALA A 281 -2.88 -17.04 18.74
CA ALA A 281 -2.73 -17.37 17.34
C ALA A 281 -1.59 -16.57 16.69
N ALA A 282 -1.40 -15.30 17.06
CA ALA A 282 -0.30 -14.48 16.59
C ALA A 282 1.07 -15.08 16.98
N ALA A 283 1.22 -15.51 18.24
CA ALA A 283 2.45 -16.16 18.70
C ALA A 283 2.73 -17.51 18.01
N ALA A 284 1.70 -18.17 17.51
CA ALA A 284 1.77 -19.47 16.83
C ALA A 284 1.75 -19.36 15.29
N LEU A 285 1.76 -18.13 14.73
CA LEU A 285 1.68 -17.93 13.28
C LEU A 285 2.82 -18.68 12.57
N PRO A 286 2.53 -19.51 11.55
CA PRO A 286 3.56 -20.20 10.79
C PRO A 286 4.49 -19.21 10.06
N ILE A 287 5.80 -19.44 10.10
CA ILE A 287 6.76 -18.73 9.26
C ILE A 287 6.97 -19.54 7.99
N VAL A 288 6.58 -18.97 6.87
CA VAL A 288 6.88 -19.49 5.54
C VAL A 288 7.88 -18.52 4.92
N PRO A 289 9.17 -18.85 4.88
CA PRO A 289 10.17 -17.95 4.32
C PRO A 289 9.87 -17.63 2.86
N THR A 290 10.03 -16.36 2.52
CA THR A 290 10.00 -15.88 1.15
C THR A 290 11.41 -15.44 0.73
N GLU A 291 11.62 -15.11 -0.52
CA GLU A 291 12.89 -14.51 -0.96
C GLU A 291 12.96 -13.01 -0.66
N HIS A 292 11.95 -12.48 0.08
CA HIS A 292 11.79 -11.06 0.33
C HIS A 292 11.82 -10.75 1.83
N PRO A 293 12.94 -10.22 2.34
CA PRO A 293 13.10 -9.92 3.77
C PRO A 293 12.00 -9.03 4.36
N MET A 294 11.44 -8.12 3.55
CA MET A 294 10.35 -7.25 3.95
C MET A 294 9.05 -8.03 4.23
N ALA A 295 8.70 -9.00 3.38
CA ALA A 295 7.54 -9.84 3.59
C ALA A 295 7.72 -10.72 4.84
N ASP A 296 8.89 -11.34 4.99
CA ASP A 296 9.21 -12.18 6.14
C ASP A 296 9.15 -11.41 7.47
N SER A 297 9.53 -10.11 7.46
CA SER A 297 9.46 -9.26 8.65
C SER A 297 8.05 -9.16 9.24
N LEU A 298 7.00 -9.20 8.41
CA LEU A 298 5.61 -9.14 8.85
C LEU A 298 5.22 -10.34 9.73
N ALA A 299 5.66 -11.54 9.36
CA ALA A 299 5.39 -12.75 10.12
C ALA A 299 6.16 -12.74 11.45
N HIS A 300 7.46 -12.38 11.43
CA HIS A 300 8.28 -12.27 12.65
C HIS A 300 7.77 -11.19 13.59
N PHE A 301 7.35 -10.03 13.08
CA PHE A 301 6.70 -8.99 13.87
C PHE A 301 5.43 -9.49 14.55
N THR A 302 4.54 -10.16 13.80
CA THR A 302 3.29 -10.69 14.31
C THR A 302 3.53 -11.70 15.45
N ARG A 303 4.45 -12.63 15.26
CA ARG A 303 4.82 -13.63 16.30
C ARG A 303 5.47 -12.97 17.49
N GLY A 304 6.42 -12.07 17.25
CA GLY A 304 7.12 -11.34 18.32
C GLY A 304 6.15 -10.55 19.20
N LEU A 305 5.21 -9.84 18.57
CA LEU A 305 4.17 -9.09 19.28
C LEU A 305 3.25 -10.03 20.06
N GLY A 306 2.78 -11.13 19.45
CA GLY A 306 1.95 -12.13 20.13
C GLY A 306 2.66 -12.73 21.34
N MET A 307 3.94 -13.11 21.21
CA MET A 307 4.75 -13.65 22.32
C MET A 307 4.99 -12.62 23.42
N ALA A 308 5.29 -11.37 23.08
CA ALA A 308 5.48 -10.30 24.06
C ALA A 308 4.19 -10.03 24.84
N ARG A 309 3.04 -9.98 24.16
CA ARG A 309 1.70 -9.84 24.77
C ARG A 309 1.31 -10.97 25.71
N LEU A 310 1.84 -12.17 25.49
CA LEU A 310 1.62 -13.35 26.33
C LEU A 310 2.69 -13.52 27.44
N GLY A 311 3.64 -12.59 27.57
CA GLY A 311 4.74 -12.68 28.52
C GLY A 311 5.82 -13.70 28.16
N ASN A 312 5.80 -14.25 26.94
CA ASN A 312 6.84 -15.16 26.48
C ASN A 312 8.08 -14.39 26.01
N ARG A 313 8.86 -13.91 26.98
CA ARG A 313 10.04 -13.09 26.75
C ARG A 313 11.07 -13.77 25.82
N GLN A 314 11.38 -15.04 26.09
CA GLN A 314 12.38 -15.77 25.30
C GLN A 314 11.92 -15.93 23.83
N GLY A 315 10.64 -16.21 23.62
CA GLY A 315 10.06 -16.28 22.28
C GLY A 315 10.15 -14.93 21.56
N ALA A 316 9.70 -13.85 22.20
CA ALA A 316 9.75 -12.52 21.64
C ALA A 316 11.18 -12.06 21.30
N SER A 317 12.16 -12.37 22.14
CA SER A 317 13.59 -12.08 21.87
C SER A 317 14.08 -12.77 20.60
N ARG A 318 13.74 -14.05 20.39
CA ARG A 318 14.12 -14.76 19.15
C ARG A 318 13.53 -14.13 17.88
N GLU A 319 12.31 -13.63 17.97
CA GLU A 319 11.69 -12.94 16.83
C GLU A 319 12.34 -11.56 16.59
N ILE A 320 12.73 -10.84 17.63
CA ILE A 320 13.54 -9.61 17.49
C ILE A 320 14.88 -9.91 16.81
N ASP A 321 15.57 -10.98 17.20
CA ASP A 321 16.84 -11.38 16.56
C ASP A 321 16.64 -11.70 15.08
N ALA A 322 15.50 -12.30 14.70
CA ALA A 322 15.16 -12.56 13.31
C ALA A 322 14.91 -11.24 12.55
N LEU A 323 14.13 -10.34 13.12
CA LEU A 323 13.89 -9.00 12.55
C LEU A 323 15.18 -8.20 12.38
N GLN A 324 16.12 -8.28 13.33
CA GLN A 324 17.44 -7.66 13.21
C GLN A 324 18.23 -8.20 12.01
N ARG A 325 18.24 -9.52 11.79
CA ARG A 325 18.90 -10.13 10.63
C ARG A 325 18.26 -9.68 9.31
N LEU A 326 16.93 -9.66 9.23
CA LEU A 326 16.20 -9.20 8.05
C LEU A 326 16.48 -7.73 7.77
N ARG A 327 16.46 -6.87 8.80
CA ARG A 327 16.81 -5.46 8.70
C ARG A 327 18.23 -5.26 8.15
N THR A 328 19.21 -5.98 8.70
CA THR A 328 20.60 -5.93 8.23
C THR A 328 20.73 -6.38 6.77
N SER A 329 19.94 -7.36 6.32
CA SER A 329 19.89 -7.79 4.92
C SER A 329 19.36 -6.68 4.01
N MET A 330 18.27 -5.99 4.41
CA MET A 330 17.72 -4.84 3.68
C MET A 330 18.70 -3.66 3.62
N GLU A 331 19.40 -3.36 4.72
CA GLU A 331 20.43 -2.30 4.75
C GLU A 331 21.56 -2.61 3.77
N LYS A 332 22.03 -3.86 3.71
CA LYS A 332 23.08 -4.30 2.79
C LYS A 332 22.65 -4.25 1.32
N SER A 333 21.38 -4.49 1.03
CA SER A 333 20.82 -4.39 -0.32
C SER A 333 20.45 -2.96 -0.73
N GLY A 334 20.65 -1.97 0.16
CA GLY A 334 20.32 -0.56 -0.10
C GLY A 334 18.84 -0.23 0.09
N ASP A 335 18.06 -1.13 0.68
CA ASP A 335 16.62 -0.93 0.92
C ASP A 335 16.36 -0.25 2.28
N ALA A 336 16.74 1.02 2.36
CA ALA A 336 16.65 1.82 3.58
C ALA A 336 15.19 1.99 4.06
N TYR A 337 14.23 2.06 3.14
CA TYR A 337 12.81 2.23 3.50
C TYR A 337 12.31 1.05 4.34
N TRP A 338 12.46 -0.18 3.84
CA TRP A 338 11.96 -1.36 4.56
C TRP A 338 12.80 -1.70 5.79
N ALA A 339 14.10 -1.39 5.79
CA ALA A 339 14.94 -1.49 6.97
C ALA A 339 14.43 -0.59 8.11
N ALA A 340 14.01 0.64 7.80
CA ALA A 340 13.40 1.55 8.79
C ALA A 340 12.06 1.02 9.31
N ARG A 341 11.19 0.47 8.44
CA ARG A 341 9.92 -0.16 8.86
C ARG A 341 10.16 -1.35 9.79
N THR A 342 11.18 -2.15 9.51
CA THR A 342 11.55 -3.27 10.38
C THR A 342 12.11 -2.81 11.72
N ALA A 343 12.83 -1.68 11.77
CA ALA A 343 13.29 -1.09 13.04
C ALA A 343 12.10 -0.66 13.93
N GLU A 344 11.04 -0.11 13.34
CA GLU A 344 9.80 0.23 14.07
C GLU A 344 9.11 -1.00 14.64
N GLN A 345 9.06 -2.10 13.87
CA GLN A 345 8.53 -3.39 14.34
C GLN A 345 9.32 -3.91 15.54
N ILE A 346 10.65 -3.83 15.49
CA ILE A 346 11.54 -4.22 16.61
C ILE A 346 11.23 -3.39 17.86
N LEU A 347 11.12 -2.07 17.73
CA LEU A 347 10.79 -1.18 18.83
C LEU A 347 9.42 -1.50 19.43
N ALA A 348 8.43 -1.75 18.59
CA ALA A 348 7.08 -2.07 19.06
C ALA A 348 7.03 -3.38 19.87
N VAL A 349 7.72 -4.43 19.41
CA VAL A 349 7.82 -5.68 20.16
C VAL A 349 8.62 -5.48 21.47
N SER A 350 9.73 -4.74 21.41
CA SER A 350 10.57 -4.42 22.58
C SER A 350 9.78 -3.64 23.63
N ALA A 351 8.95 -2.67 23.24
CA ALA A 351 8.12 -1.90 24.15
C ALA A 351 7.18 -2.81 24.97
N TRP A 352 6.55 -3.80 24.36
CA TRP A 352 5.69 -4.73 25.08
C TRP A 352 6.49 -5.68 26.00
N MET A 353 7.72 -6.05 25.65
CA MET A 353 8.61 -6.79 26.55
C MET A 353 9.03 -5.93 27.74
N THR A 354 9.43 -4.68 27.48
CA THR A 354 9.80 -3.70 28.52
C THR A 354 8.63 -3.42 29.48
N PHE A 355 7.40 -3.37 28.93
CA PHE A 355 6.17 -3.23 29.73
C PHE A 355 5.94 -4.44 30.65
N ALA A 356 6.12 -5.66 30.13
CA ALA A 356 6.01 -6.89 30.92
C ALA A 356 7.06 -6.99 32.05
N ASP A 357 8.22 -6.36 31.87
CA ASP A 357 9.27 -6.24 32.89
C ASP A 357 8.94 -5.19 33.98
N GLY A 358 7.81 -4.46 33.87
CA GLY A 358 7.39 -3.42 34.81
C GLY A 358 8.05 -2.04 34.60
N ALA A 359 8.87 -1.86 33.56
CA ALA A 359 9.51 -0.58 33.24
C ALA A 359 8.57 0.31 32.39
N ILE A 360 7.45 0.72 32.98
CA ILE A 360 6.29 1.30 32.29
C ILE A 360 6.64 2.55 31.46
N ASP A 361 7.33 3.54 32.07
CA ASP A 361 7.65 4.80 31.36
C ASP A 361 8.62 4.57 30.21
N LYS A 362 9.57 3.63 30.37
CA LYS A 362 10.48 3.24 29.28
C LYS A 362 9.71 2.56 28.14
N ALA A 363 8.80 1.65 28.46
CA ALA A 363 7.94 0.98 27.46
C ALA A 363 7.10 1.98 26.65
N ILE A 364 6.51 2.97 27.32
CA ILE A 364 5.76 4.05 26.68
C ILE A 364 6.67 4.87 25.76
N ALA A 365 7.89 5.20 26.19
CA ALA A 365 8.84 5.95 25.37
C ALA A 365 9.24 5.16 24.10
N GLU A 366 9.53 3.87 24.22
CA GLU A 366 9.85 2.97 23.10
C GLU A 366 8.66 2.86 22.12
N ALA A 367 7.44 2.63 22.62
CA ALA A 367 6.24 2.54 21.80
C ALA A 367 5.93 3.88 21.09
N ARG A 368 6.13 5.00 21.76
CA ARG A 368 5.96 6.34 21.18
C ARG A 368 6.97 6.61 20.09
N GLN A 369 8.24 6.27 20.32
CA GLN A 369 9.28 6.38 19.30
C GLN A 369 8.94 5.57 18.04
N ALA A 370 8.43 4.34 18.20
CA ALA A 370 8.00 3.52 17.08
C ALA A 370 6.84 4.15 16.32
N ALA A 371 5.81 4.64 17.04
CA ALA A 371 4.64 5.27 16.45
C ALA A 371 4.96 6.59 15.73
N ASP A 372 5.81 7.42 16.33
CA ASP A 372 6.23 8.70 15.73
C ASP A 372 7.10 8.48 14.48
N SER A 373 7.97 7.46 14.48
CA SER A 373 8.75 7.07 13.30
C SER A 373 7.85 6.57 12.17
N GLU A 374 6.85 5.73 12.48
CA GLU A 374 5.89 5.24 11.49
C GLU A 374 5.10 6.41 10.87
N GLU A 375 4.62 7.36 11.68
CA GLU A 375 3.85 8.52 11.23
C GLU A 375 4.68 9.49 10.38
N ALA A 376 5.98 9.64 10.67
CA ALA A 376 6.91 10.44 9.88
C ALA A 376 7.23 9.85 8.50
N SER A 377 6.69 8.66 8.17
CA SER A 377 6.95 7.98 6.91
C SER A 377 5.75 7.99 5.98
N ILE A 378 6.03 8.01 4.68
CA ILE A 378 5.01 7.86 3.64
C ILE A 378 4.66 6.37 3.48
N LYS A 379 3.37 6.05 3.29
CA LYS A 379 2.92 4.71 2.91
C LYS A 379 3.52 4.32 1.55
N HIS A 380 4.05 3.11 1.45
CA HIS A 380 4.49 2.58 0.15
C HIS A 380 3.28 2.25 -0.72
N VAL A 381 3.33 2.65 -1.99
CA VAL A 381 2.21 2.51 -2.93
C VAL A 381 1.78 1.05 -3.19
N ALA A 382 2.72 0.10 -3.08
CA ALA A 382 2.45 -1.32 -3.28
C ALA A 382 1.97 -2.05 -2.01
N MET A 383 1.81 -1.33 -0.91
CA MET A 383 1.35 -1.89 0.36
C MET A 383 -0.05 -1.39 0.68
N GLU A 384 -0.83 -2.25 1.32
CA GLU A 384 -2.02 -1.85 2.04
C GLU A 384 -1.62 -0.93 3.22
N ASN A 385 -2.60 -0.38 3.90
CA ASN A 385 -2.38 0.30 5.17
C ASN A 385 -1.47 -0.52 6.09
N ARG A 386 -0.85 0.12 7.07
CA ARG A 386 0.05 -0.54 8.02
C ARG A 386 -0.56 -1.85 8.51
N LEU A 387 0.25 -2.89 8.67
CA LEU A 387 -0.21 -4.20 9.14
C LEU A 387 -0.98 -4.07 10.46
N TYR A 388 -0.44 -3.24 11.37
CA TYR A 388 -1.08 -2.79 12.59
C TYR A 388 -0.54 -1.40 12.90
N PRO A 389 -1.36 -0.33 12.91
CA PRO A 389 -0.88 1.02 13.20
C PRO A 389 -0.23 1.11 14.58
N LEU A 390 1.04 1.52 14.63
CA LEU A 390 1.80 1.53 15.89
C LEU A 390 1.25 2.54 16.89
N ARG A 391 0.54 3.57 16.41
CA ARG A 391 -0.20 4.51 17.26
C ARG A 391 -1.34 3.82 18.03
N GLU A 392 -2.00 2.82 17.44
CA GLU A 392 -3.01 2.01 18.13
C GLU A 392 -2.35 1.09 19.17
N LEU A 393 -1.17 0.50 18.86
CA LEU A 393 -0.41 -0.29 19.83
C LEU A 393 0.07 0.54 21.03
N LEU A 394 0.49 1.79 20.80
CA LEU A 394 0.80 2.74 21.88
C LEU A 394 -0.45 3.03 22.72
N GLY A 395 -1.60 3.25 22.07
CA GLY A 395 -2.88 3.43 22.77
C GLY A 395 -3.25 2.23 23.64
N ASP A 396 -3.08 1.00 23.15
CA ASP A 396 -3.29 -0.24 23.91
C ASP A 396 -2.35 -0.29 25.13
N LEU A 397 -1.07 0.01 24.96
CA LEU A 397 -0.09 0.00 26.03
C LEU A 397 -0.40 1.07 27.09
N LEU A 398 -0.78 2.26 26.69
CA LEU A 398 -1.20 3.34 27.60
C LEU A 398 -2.46 2.98 28.40
N LEU A 399 -3.43 2.29 27.79
CA LEU A 399 -4.60 1.78 28.51
C LEU A 399 -4.22 0.77 29.59
N GLU A 400 -3.33 -0.16 29.28
CA GLU A 400 -2.83 -1.13 30.26
C GLU A 400 -1.98 -0.47 31.35
N ALA A 401 -1.25 0.60 31.02
CA ALA A 401 -0.52 1.44 31.95
C ALA A 401 -1.42 2.35 32.82
N LYS A 402 -2.76 2.26 32.69
CA LYS A 402 -3.73 3.11 33.39
C LYS A 402 -3.59 4.62 33.08
N ARG A 403 -3.18 4.94 31.84
CA ARG A 403 -3.06 6.33 31.33
C ARG A 403 -4.15 6.61 30.25
N PRO A 404 -5.45 6.54 30.59
CA PRO A 404 -6.53 6.51 29.61
C PRO A 404 -6.69 7.81 28.81
N LYS A 405 -6.38 8.98 29.39
CA LYS A 405 -6.45 10.25 28.67
C LYS A 405 -5.43 10.33 27.54
N GLU A 406 -4.23 9.82 27.79
CA GLU A 406 -3.19 9.77 26.75
C GLU A 406 -3.53 8.71 25.70
N ALA A 407 -3.99 7.53 26.12
CA ALA A 407 -4.46 6.51 25.19
C ALA A 407 -5.56 7.05 24.24
N TYR A 408 -6.51 7.82 24.78
CA TYR A 408 -7.56 8.44 23.99
C TYR A 408 -7.00 9.37 22.90
N ALA A 409 -6.03 10.21 23.26
CA ALA A 409 -5.36 11.09 22.30
C ALA A 409 -4.66 10.31 21.17
N GLU A 410 -3.99 9.19 21.49
CA GLU A 410 -3.31 8.36 20.50
C GLU A 410 -4.29 7.65 19.54
N TYR A 411 -5.42 7.15 20.05
CA TYR A 411 -6.46 6.58 19.18
C TYR A 411 -7.12 7.62 18.28
N LEU A 412 -7.32 8.86 18.75
CA LEU A 412 -7.82 9.95 17.92
C LEU A 412 -6.84 10.31 16.81
N ALA A 413 -5.53 10.34 17.12
CA ALA A 413 -4.48 10.57 16.13
C ALA A 413 -4.49 9.45 15.07
N SER A 414 -4.60 8.19 15.48
CA SER A 414 -4.72 7.07 14.55
C SER A 414 -5.98 7.17 13.67
N LEU A 415 -7.15 7.46 14.25
CA LEU A 415 -8.42 7.59 13.51
C LEU A 415 -8.44 8.77 12.53
N LYS A 416 -7.59 9.77 12.72
CA LYS A 416 -7.40 10.86 11.76
C LYS A 416 -6.68 10.37 10.50
N GLN A 417 -5.71 9.46 10.64
CA GLN A 417 -4.97 8.87 9.51
C GLN A 417 -5.68 7.68 8.89
N TYR A 418 -6.38 6.89 9.70
CA TYR A 418 -7.07 5.66 9.33
C TYR A 418 -8.52 5.68 9.81
N PRO A 419 -9.40 6.45 9.12
CA PRO A 419 -10.79 6.60 9.53
C PRO A 419 -11.54 5.27 9.58
N ASN A 420 -12.49 5.17 10.52
CA ASN A 420 -13.38 4.02 10.66
C ASN A 420 -12.66 2.66 10.86
N ARG A 421 -11.45 2.65 11.42
CA ARG A 421 -10.83 1.38 11.82
C ARG A 421 -11.53 0.82 13.05
N PHE A 422 -11.81 -0.49 13.01
CA PHE A 422 -12.49 -1.21 14.10
C PHE A 422 -11.76 -1.05 15.43
N ARG A 423 -10.44 -1.35 15.44
CA ARG A 423 -9.63 -1.25 16.67
C ARG A 423 -9.45 0.19 17.12
N GLY A 424 -9.29 1.14 16.22
CA GLY A 424 -9.21 2.55 16.53
C GLY A 424 -10.48 3.07 17.22
N LEU A 425 -11.66 2.72 16.70
CA LEU A 425 -12.95 3.08 17.31
C LEU A 425 -13.16 2.42 18.68
N TYR A 426 -12.86 1.13 18.79
CA TYR A 426 -12.96 0.41 20.05
C TYR A 426 -11.99 0.96 21.11
N GLY A 427 -10.74 1.20 20.73
CA GLY A 427 -9.72 1.75 21.61
C GLY A 427 -10.08 3.15 22.11
N ALA A 428 -10.57 4.03 21.22
CA ALA A 428 -11.05 5.36 21.57
C ALA A 428 -12.23 5.30 22.57
N ALA A 429 -13.19 4.40 22.33
CA ALA A 429 -14.32 4.20 23.22
C ALA A 429 -13.88 3.75 24.62
N ARG A 430 -13.00 2.74 24.70
CA ARG A 430 -12.47 2.23 25.97
C ARG A 430 -11.65 3.26 26.72
N ALA A 431 -10.83 4.03 26.00
CA ALA A 431 -10.00 5.06 26.61
C ALA A 431 -10.85 6.20 27.18
N ALA A 432 -11.89 6.65 26.44
CA ALA A 432 -12.85 7.63 26.93
C ALA A 432 -13.62 7.10 28.15
N GLU A 433 -14.11 5.86 28.13
CA GLU A 433 -14.78 5.21 29.26
C GLU A 433 -13.88 5.20 30.50
N ALA A 434 -12.63 4.74 30.34
CA ALA A 434 -11.67 4.66 31.46
C ALA A 434 -11.24 6.04 31.98
N ALA A 435 -11.31 7.08 31.15
CA ALA A 435 -11.05 8.48 31.54
C ALA A 435 -12.25 9.15 32.20
N GLY A 436 -13.42 8.49 32.27
CA GLY A 436 -14.66 9.06 32.80
C GLY A 436 -15.41 9.95 31.79
N ASP A 437 -14.96 10.02 30.54
CA ASP A 437 -15.63 10.77 29.46
C ASP A 437 -16.73 9.90 28.82
N SER A 438 -17.82 9.88 29.50
CA SER A 438 -18.94 9.01 29.11
C SER A 438 -19.65 9.44 27.83
N ALA A 439 -19.58 10.71 27.47
CA ALA A 439 -20.17 11.23 26.23
C ALA A 439 -19.40 10.72 25.00
N ASN A 440 -18.09 10.90 24.98
CA ASN A 440 -17.24 10.40 23.91
C ASN A 440 -17.20 8.87 23.86
N ALA A 441 -17.17 8.18 25.01
CA ALA A 441 -17.27 6.71 25.03
C ALA A 441 -18.53 6.23 24.29
N ALA A 442 -19.70 6.82 24.57
CA ALA A 442 -20.94 6.48 23.90
C ALA A 442 -20.93 6.77 22.39
N VAL A 443 -20.28 7.85 21.95
CA VAL A 443 -20.13 8.19 20.54
C VAL A 443 -19.34 7.10 19.81
N TYR A 444 -18.17 6.73 20.33
CA TYR A 444 -17.30 5.74 19.65
C TYR A 444 -17.87 4.31 19.74
N TYR A 445 -18.54 3.94 20.83
CA TYR A 445 -19.24 2.64 20.89
C TYR A 445 -20.39 2.56 19.90
N ARG A 446 -21.19 3.62 19.68
CA ARG A 446 -22.23 3.62 18.63
C ARG A 446 -21.62 3.46 17.24
N ARG A 447 -20.58 4.24 16.92
CA ARG A 447 -19.87 4.12 15.64
C ARG A 447 -19.30 2.71 15.42
N LEU A 448 -18.78 2.06 16.46
CA LEU A 448 -18.31 0.68 16.37
C LEU A 448 -19.44 -0.31 16.06
N ILE A 449 -20.60 -0.16 16.71
CA ILE A 449 -21.78 -1.01 16.44
C ILE A 449 -22.31 -0.79 15.02
N GLU A 450 -22.37 0.45 14.57
CA GLU A 450 -22.76 0.80 13.19
C GLU A 450 -21.80 0.19 12.17
N LEU A 451 -20.50 0.30 12.42
CA LEU A 451 -19.46 -0.31 11.56
C LEU A 451 -19.62 -1.84 11.49
N ALA A 452 -19.91 -2.48 12.62
CA ALA A 452 -20.06 -3.93 12.76
C ALA A 452 -21.50 -4.41 12.54
N ALA A 453 -22.36 -3.62 11.88
CA ALA A 453 -23.78 -3.96 11.70
C ALA A 453 -24.00 -5.30 10.97
N HIS A 454 -23.07 -5.67 10.09
CA HIS A 454 -23.10 -6.91 9.32
C HIS A 454 -21.97 -7.88 9.72
N ALA A 455 -21.56 -7.83 11.00
CA ALA A 455 -20.57 -8.77 11.53
C ALA A 455 -21.06 -10.22 11.38
N ASP A 456 -20.17 -11.11 10.94
CA ASP A 456 -20.46 -12.53 10.72
C ASP A 456 -19.91 -13.44 11.84
N ALA A 457 -19.27 -12.84 12.85
CA ALA A 457 -18.73 -13.52 14.01
C ALA A 457 -18.98 -12.72 15.29
N VAL A 458 -18.93 -13.44 16.42
CA VAL A 458 -19.01 -12.78 17.74
C VAL A 458 -17.68 -12.13 18.07
N ARG A 459 -17.66 -10.79 18.12
CA ARG A 459 -16.51 -10.01 18.61
C ARG A 459 -16.81 -9.49 20.02
N PRO A 460 -15.96 -9.82 21.02
CA PRO A 460 -16.14 -9.33 22.41
C PRO A 460 -16.25 -7.81 22.49
N GLU A 461 -15.55 -7.12 21.60
CA GLU A 461 -15.56 -5.66 21.50
C GLU A 461 -16.95 -5.09 21.17
N VAL A 462 -17.66 -5.74 20.24
CA VAL A 462 -19.04 -5.35 19.84
C VAL A 462 -20.01 -5.65 20.99
N GLN A 463 -19.85 -6.79 21.66
CA GLN A 463 -20.69 -7.12 22.81
C GLN A 463 -20.49 -6.11 23.93
N ARG A 464 -19.23 -5.76 24.26
CA ARG A 464 -18.95 -4.73 25.27
C ARG A 464 -19.58 -3.39 24.90
N ALA A 465 -19.53 -2.99 23.63
CA ALA A 465 -20.15 -1.75 23.18
C ALA A 465 -21.67 -1.74 23.41
N ARG A 466 -22.35 -2.86 23.09
CA ARG A 466 -23.79 -3.02 23.34
C ARG A 466 -24.11 -2.98 24.83
N ASP A 467 -23.35 -3.69 25.66
CA ASP A 467 -23.53 -3.73 27.11
C ASP A 467 -23.31 -2.35 27.74
N TYR A 468 -22.36 -1.57 27.25
CA TYR A 468 -22.12 -0.21 27.74
C TYR A 468 -23.29 0.72 27.43
N LEU A 469 -23.81 0.66 26.20
CA LEU A 469 -24.91 1.53 25.77
C LEU A 469 -26.26 1.14 26.37
N SER A 470 -26.48 -0.14 26.69
CA SER A 470 -27.73 -0.62 27.29
C SER A 470 -27.89 -0.20 28.76
N ARG A 471 -26.81 0.16 29.46
CA ARG A 471 -26.82 0.60 30.85
C ARG A 471 -27.09 2.11 31.01
N ARG A 472 -27.31 2.80 29.90
CA ARG A 472 -27.52 4.25 29.84
C ARG A 472 -28.80 4.63 29.17
#